data_295abce0cc8171ad6f8d85f4a5f06cd4
#
_entry.id   295abce0cc8171ad6f8d85f4a5f06cd4
#
_cell.length_a   1.000
_cell.length_b   1.000
_cell.length_c   1.000
_cell.angle_alpha   90.00
_cell.angle_beta   90.00
_cell.angle_gamma   90.00
#
_symmetry.space_group_name_H-M   'P 1'
#
loop_
_entity.id
_entity.type
_entity.pdbx_description
1 polymer ?
#
loop_
_entity_poly.entity_id
_entity_poly.type
_entity_poly.pdbx_seq_one_letter_code
_entity_poly.pdbx_strand_id
1 'polypeptide(L)'
;MSLRRPPLPRLLLNNVSCMRNAQQILRHVNVSLHDGGALVLMGTNGSGKSTFLRMLAGFSKPSAGEILWNGHDITQAGIFHQYKLQLNWLSLKDAIKDKFTVLDNVQWFEVLEGKQGGSLPALELMGLGRLAKDKARMLSMGQRKRVQLARLLAIDRPIWLLDEPSVALDGDGVKLLEYIIAEHRKKGGIVIVATHLPIQIEDAMILRLPPRFPRRMTLVDMLDRGG
;
A
#
# COMPACT_ATOMS: atom_id res chain seq x y z
N MET A 1 -5.05 41.00 -9.54
CA MET A 1 -5.43 39.61 -9.30
C MET A 1 -4.16 38.83 -8.96
N SER A 2 -3.95 38.46 -7.72
CA SER A 2 -2.82 37.61 -7.32
C SER A 2 -3.12 36.19 -7.80
N LEU A 3 -2.38 35.70 -8.77
CA LEU A 3 -2.41 34.29 -9.20
C LEU A 3 -1.88 33.45 -8.03
N ARG A 4 -2.78 32.96 -7.19
CA ARG A 4 -2.39 31.97 -6.18
C ARG A 4 -1.84 30.76 -6.90
N ARG A 5 -0.56 30.44 -6.69
CA ARG A 5 0.02 29.20 -7.19
C ARG A 5 -0.81 28.04 -6.61
N PRO A 6 -1.17 27.04 -7.43
CA PRO A 6 -1.87 25.85 -6.92
C PRO A 6 -1.01 25.23 -5.79
N PRO A 7 -1.64 24.67 -4.74
CA PRO A 7 -0.90 24.03 -3.67
C PRO A 7 -0.04 22.90 -4.22
N LEU A 8 1.19 22.78 -3.72
CA LEU A 8 2.07 21.68 -4.10
C LEU A 8 1.42 20.35 -3.72
N PRO A 9 1.47 19.34 -4.61
CA PRO A 9 1.01 18.00 -4.26
C PRO A 9 1.89 17.42 -3.15
N ARG A 10 1.29 16.66 -2.25
CA ARG A 10 2.03 15.96 -1.22
C ARG A 10 2.89 14.84 -1.79
N LEU A 11 2.38 14.13 -2.79
CA LEU A 11 3.11 13.12 -3.54
C LEU A 11 2.90 13.36 -5.05
N LEU A 12 3.99 13.55 -5.77
CA LEU A 12 4.00 13.75 -7.21
C LEU A 12 4.88 12.69 -7.88
N LEU A 13 4.30 11.97 -8.82
CA LEU A 13 5.01 11.13 -9.76
C LEU A 13 5.13 11.93 -11.07
N ASN A 14 6.34 12.27 -11.45
CA ASN A 14 6.61 13.06 -12.64
C ASN A 14 7.35 12.18 -13.65
N ASN A 15 6.64 11.80 -14.73
CA ASN A 15 7.16 11.01 -15.84
C ASN A 15 7.81 9.68 -15.40
N VAL A 16 7.23 9.05 -14.35
CA VAL A 16 7.80 7.87 -13.73
C VAL A 16 7.65 6.63 -14.61
N SER A 17 8.75 5.93 -14.80
CA SER A 17 8.78 4.62 -15.43
C SER A 17 9.35 3.57 -14.47
N CYS A 18 8.85 2.34 -14.58
CA CYS A 18 9.23 1.24 -13.70
C CYS A 18 9.57 0.00 -14.53
N MET A 19 10.73 -0.61 -14.25
CA MET A 19 11.20 -1.86 -14.87
C MET A 19 11.39 -2.94 -13.81
N ARG A 20 11.16 -4.19 -14.21
CA ARG A 20 11.50 -5.37 -13.42
C ARG A 20 11.98 -6.48 -14.36
N ASN A 21 13.15 -7.08 -14.07
CA ASN A 21 13.75 -8.15 -14.89
C ASN A 21 13.76 -7.80 -16.39
N ALA A 22 14.30 -6.63 -16.74
CA ALA A 22 14.36 -6.07 -18.08
C ALA A 22 12.99 -5.91 -18.79
N GLN A 23 11.88 -6.08 -18.08
CA GLN A 23 10.52 -5.82 -18.58
C GLN A 23 10.00 -4.51 -18.02
N GLN A 24 9.46 -3.69 -18.90
CA GLN A 24 8.82 -2.45 -18.50
C GLN A 24 7.42 -2.74 -17.95
N ILE A 25 7.17 -2.27 -16.72
CA ILE A 25 5.89 -2.42 -16.04
C ILE A 25 5.00 -1.22 -16.35
N LEU A 26 5.57 -0.02 -16.25
CA LEU A 26 4.89 1.25 -16.48
C LEU A 26 5.80 2.23 -17.21
N ARG A 27 5.19 3.10 -18.03
CA ARG A 27 5.87 4.18 -18.76
C ARG A 27 5.20 5.51 -18.48
N HIS A 28 6.04 6.53 -18.26
CA HIS A 28 5.63 7.94 -18.25
C HIS A 28 4.39 8.22 -17.39
N VAL A 29 4.35 7.65 -16.20
CA VAL A 29 3.25 7.84 -15.26
C VAL A 29 3.36 9.21 -14.62
N ASN A 30 2.27 9.98 -14.73
CA ASN A 30 2.12 11.27 -14.09
C ASN A 30 0.92 11.20 -13.15
N VAL A 31 1.16 11.39 -11.86
CA VAL A 31 0.13 11.35 -10.80
C VAL A 31 0.44 12.43 -9.79
N SER A 32 -0.55 13.21 -9.43
CA SER A 32 -0.46 14.25 -8.42
C SER A 32 -1.46 13.95 -7.32
N LEU A 33 -0.98 13.66 -6.12
CA LEU A 33 -1.81 13.38 -4.94
C LEU A 33 -1.65 14.51 -3.92
N HIS A 34 -2.75 15.17 -3.63
CA HIS A 34 -2.89 16.16 -2.57
C HIS A 34 -3.42 15.49 -1.30
N ASP A 35 -3.54 16.25 -0.21
CA ASP A 35 -4.16 15.78 1.02
C ASP A 35 -5.54 15.19 0.75
N GLY A 36 -5.82 14.03 1.30
CA GLY A 36 -7.04 13.25 1.04
C GLY A 36 -7.07 12.50 -0.29
N GLY A 37 -6.01 12.58 -1.11
CA GLY A 37 -5.92 11.93 -2.40
C GLY A 37 -5.89 10.40 -2.33
N ALA A 38 -6.41 9.75 -3.37
CA ALA A 38 -6.34 8.30 -3.52
C ALA A 38 -5.92 7.89 -4.93
N LEU A 39 -5.10 6.83 -5.01
CA LEU A 39 -4.70 6.17 -6.25
C LEU A 39 -5.01 4.67 -6.16
N VAL A 40 -5.74 4.14 -7.11
CA VAL A 40 -6.00 2.71 -7.24
C VAL A 40 -5.23 2.14 -8.43
N LEU A 41 -4.31 1.22 -8.15
CA LEU A 41 -3.58 0.46 -9.15
C LEU A 41 -4.37 -0.81 -9.48
N MET A 42 -4.95 -0.87 -10.64
CA MET A 42 -5.71 -2.05 -11.09
C MET A 42 -4.90 -2.86 -12.10
N GLY A 43 -5.01 -4.17 -12.00
CA GLY A 43 -4.38 -5.09 -12.96
C GLY A 43 -4.40 -6.52 -12.47
N THR A 44 -4.21 -7.46 -13.39
CA THR A 44 -4.17 -8.89 -13.09
C THR A 44 -3.00 -9.25 -12.15
N ASN A 45 -3.04 -10.43 -11.56
CA ASN A 45 -1.93 -10.94 -10.77
C ASN A 45 -0.65 -10.99 -11.63
N GLY A 46 0.45 -10.54 -11.07
CA GLY A 46 1.72 -10.43 -11.80
C GLY A 46 1.89 -9.21 -12.69
N SER A 47 0.89 -8.33 -12.87
CA SER A 47 1.01 -7.11 -13.70
C SER A 47 2.06 -6.08 -13.21
N GLY A 48 2.54 -6.21 -11.96
CA GLY A 48 3.57 -5.33 -11.40
C GLY A 48 3.06 -4.37 -10.32
N LYS A 49 1.82 -4.49 -9.87
CA LYS A 49 1.24 -3.65 -8.80
C LYS A 49 2.12 -3.55 -7.56
N SER A 50 2.50 -4.68 -6.98
CA SER A 50 3.39 -4.72 -5.80
C SER A 50 4.78 -4.15 -6.09
N THR A 51 5.29 -4.28 -7.33
CA THR A 51 6.57 -3.68 -7.72
C THR A 51 6.46 -2.16 -7.73
N PHE A 52 5.35 -1.62 -8.21
CA PHE A 52 5.09 -0.19 -8.18
C PHE A 52 4.97 0.34 -6.75
N LEU A 53 4.21 -0.34 -5.87
CA LEU A 53 4.14 0.03 -4.46
C LEU A 53 5.52 -0.02 -3.78
N ARG A 54 6.34 -1.04 -4.07
CA ARG A 54 7.71 -1.13 -3.56
C ARG A 54 8.59 0.04 -4.01
N MET A 55 8.42 0.50 -5.24
CA MET A 55 9.09 1.69 -5.74
C MET A 55 8.64 2.95 -4.99
N LEU A 56 7.33 3.12 -4.76
CA LEU A 56 6.82 4.22 -3.94
C LEU A 56 7.31 4.16 -2.48
N ALA A 57 7.51 2.97 -1.94
CA ALA A 57 8.08 2.80 -0.61
C ALA A 57 9.62 3.00 -0.58
N GLY A 58 10.24 3.27 -1.73
CA GLY A 58 11.68 3.51 -1.84
C GLY A 58 12.56 2.26 -1.82
N PHE A 59 11.98 1.05 -1.93
CA PHE A 59 12.77 -0.20 -2.03
C PHE A 59 13.45 -0.38 -3.39
N SER A 60 13.01 0.36 -4.40
CA SER A 60 13.65 0.42 -5.72
C SER A 60 13.50 1.83 -6.28
N LYS A 61 14.49 2.24 -7.07
CA LYS A 61 14.42 3.52 -7.78
C LYS A 61 13.56 3.40 -9.04
N PRO A 62 12.88 4.48 -9.48
CA PRO A 62 12.28 4.51 -10.81
C PRO A 62 13.37 4.33 -11.88
N SER A 63 13.03 3.71 -13.01
CA SER A 63 13.94 3.57 -14.15
C SER A 63 14.05 4.86 -14.97
N ALA A 64 13.07 5.74 -14.88
CA ALA A 64 13.07 7.10 -15.41
C ALA A 64 12.03 7.93 -14.66
N GLY A 65 12.17 9.25 -14.71
CA GLY A 65 11.31 10.20 -13.98
C GLY A 65 11.70 10.31 -12.51
N GLU A 66 10.88 11.00 -11.76
CA GLU A 66 11.12 11.31 -10.37
C GLU A 66 9.85 11.15 -9.51
N ILE A 67 10.03 10.84 -8.24
CA ILE A 67 8.97 10.78 -7.25
C ILE A 67 9.28 11.84 -6.21
N LEU A 68 8.39 12.83 -6.09
CA LEU A 68 8.57 13.95 -5.18
C LEU A 68 7.59 13.85 -4.02
N TRP A 69 8.10 14.00 -2.81
CA TRP A 69 7.32 14.18 -1.60
C TRP A 69 7.50 15.62 -1.10
N ASN A 70 6.40 16.35 -1.01
CA ASN A 70 6.40 17.79 -0.69
C ASN A 70 7.40 18.59 -1.57
N GLY A 71 7.51 18.25 -2.85
CA GLY A 71 8.43 18.89 -3.81
C GLY A 71 9.88 18.41 -3.76
N HIS A 72 10.24 17.45 -2.90
CA HIS A 72 11.60 16.91 -2.77
C HIS A 72 11.70 15.46 -3.26
N ASP A 73 12.76 15.16 -4.02
CA ASP A 73 12.99 13.81 -4.56
C ASP A 73 13.27 12.80 -3.43
N ILE A 74 12.42 11.77 -3.35
CA ILE A 74 12.53 10.71 -2.34
C ILE A 74 13.78 9.83 -2.50
N THR A 75 14.50 9.90 -3.62
CA THR A 75 15.74 9.15 -3.82
C THR A 75 16.94 9.76 -3.11
N GLN A 76 16.83 11.00 -2.65
CA GLN A 76 17.84 11.67 -1.83
C GLN A 76 17.83 11.12 -0.41
N ALA A 77 19.00 10.74 0.13
CA ALA A 77 19.11 10.02 1.40
C ALA A 77 18.43 10.73 2.59
N GLY A 78 18.62 12.04 2.74
CA GLY A 78 18.00 12.83 3.82
C GLY A 78 16.47 12.90 3.69
N ILE A 79 15.97 13.09 2.47
CA ILE A 79 14.52 13.12 2.18
C ILE A 79 13.91 11.74 2.36
N PHE A 80 14.56 10.68 1.87
CA PHE A 80 14.10 9.32 2.03
C PHE A 80 13.91 8.93 3.49
N HIS A 81 14.85 9.33 4.37
CA HIS A 81 14.72 9.04 5.80
C HIS A 81 13.44 9.64 6.42
N GLN A 82 13.11 10.87 6.06
CA GLN A 82 11.88 11.53 6.52
C GLN A 82 10.62 10.95 5.86
N TYR A 83 10.69 10.70 4.55
CA TYR A 83 9.57 10.16 3.78
C TYR A 83 9.12 8.78 4.27
N LYS A 84 10.06 7.85 4.52
CA LYS A 84 9.72 6.51 5.01
C LYS A 84 8.98 6.51 6.36
N LEU A 85 9.18 7.54 7.19
CA LEU A 85 8.46 7.70 8.45
C LEU A 85 6.99 8.13 8.24
N GLN A 86 6.63 8.58 7.04
CA GLN A 86 5.26 8.93 6.67
C GLN A 86 4.48 7.75 6.12
N LEU A 87 5.16 6.64 5.81
CA LEU A 87 4.55 5.50 5.14
C LEU A 87 4.04 4.45 6.12
N ASN A 88 2.84 3.98 5.88
CA ASN A 88 2.32 2.77 6.46
C ASN A 88 2.08 1.75 5.33
N TRP A 89 2.68 0.57 5.43
CA TRP A 89 2.61 -0.44 4.38
C TRP A 89 1.89 -1.69 4.85
N LEU A 90 0.78 -2.00 4.19
CA LEU A 90 0.13 -3.29 4.27
C LEU A 90 0.59 -4.14 3.09
N SER A 91 1.43 -5.15 3.35
CA SER A 91 1.91 -6.08 2.33
C SER A 91 1.03 -7.32 2.21
N LEU A 92 1.20 -8.08 1.13
CA LEU A 92 0.54 -9.37 0.95
C LEU A 92 0.85 -10.36 2.09
N LYS A 93 2.09 -10.36 2.56
CA LYS A 93 2.49 -11.17 3.72
C LYS A 93 2.06 -10.47 5.00
N ASP A 94 1.37 -11.19 5.86
CA ASP A 94 0.75 -10.60 7.05
C ASP A 94 1.74 -10.21 8.16
N ALA A 95 2.94 -10.76 8.18
CA ALA A 95 3.95 -10.52 9.21
C ALA A 95 3.41 -10.69 10.65
N ILE A 96 2.41 -11.55 10.83
CA ILE A 96 1.81 -11.85 12.12
C ILE A 96 2.63 -12.95 12.80
N LYS A 97 2.92 -12.75 14.07
CA LYS A 97 3.66 -13.68 14.93
C LYS A 97 2.69 -14.61 15.64
N ASP A 98 2.61 -15.86 15.23
CA ASP A 98 1.65 -16.87 15.74
C ASP A 98 1.73 -17.12 17.24
N LYS A 99 2.91 -16.99 17.81
CA LYS A 99 3.18 -17.23 19.25
C LYS A 99 2.76 -16.07 20.15
N PHE A 100 2.57 -14.87 19.60
CA PHE A 100 2.14 -13.69 20.34
C PHE A 100 0.61 -13.58 20.36
N THR A 101 0.08 -12.79 21.29
CA THR A 101 -1.34 -12.48 21.28
C THR A 101 -1.71 -11.58 20.10
N VAL A 102 -3.00 -11.49 19.82
CA VAL A 102 -3.53 -10.57 18.80
C VAL A 102 -3.14 -9.14 19.14
N LEU A 103 -3.29 -8.75 20.41
CA LEU A 103 -2.90 -7.43 20.91
C LEU A 103 -1.39 -7.17 20.75
N ASP A 104 -0.53 -8.10 21.17
CA ASP A 104 0.92 -7.95 21.03
C ASP A 104 1.34 -7.71 19.59
N ASN A 105 0.66 -8.35 18.63
CA ASN A 105 0.92 -8.20 17.20
C ASN A 105 0.64 -6.79 16.68
N VAL A 106 -0.20 -6.01 17.33
CA VAL A 106 -0.47 -4.60 16.99
C VAL A 106 0.36 -3.68 17.85
N GLN A 107 0.37 -3.89 19.15
CA GLN A 107 1.01 -3.04 20.14
C GLN A 107 2.53 -2.96 19.95
N TRP A 108 3.19 -4.04 19.51
CA TRP A 108 4.61 -4.03 19.19
C TRP A 108 4.98 -2.92 18.20
N PHE A 109 4.19 -2.75 17.14
CA PHE A 109 4.45 -1.70 16.14
C PHE A 109 4.14 -0.31 16.69
N GLU A 110 3.10 -0.17 17.49
CA GLU A 110 2.73 1.08 18.15
C GLU A 110 3.86 1.57 19.08
N VAL A 111 4.41 0.68 19.87
CA VAL A 111 5.54 0.98 20.78
C VAL A 111 6.81 1.36 20.01
N LEU A 112 7.12 0.67 18.90
CA LEU A 112 8.26 1.03 18.05
C LEU A 112 8.16 2.45 17.46
N GLU A 113 6.94 2.95 17.29
CA GLU A 113 6.67 4.33 16.83
C GLU A 113 6.63 5.35 17.99
N GLY A 114 6.90 4.90 19.23
CA GLY A 114 6.81 5.76 20.41
C GLY A 114 5.36 6.16 20.76
N LYS A 115 4.37 5.41 20.28
CA LYS A 115 2.94 5.64 20.50
C LYS A 115 2.39 4.66 21.54
N GLN A 116 1.24 4.98 22.11
CA GLN A 116 0.55 4.13 23.09
C GLN A 116 -0.96 4.36 23.03
N GLY A 117 -1.72 3.29 23.34
CA GLY A 117 -3.18 3.36 23.55
C GLY A 117 -4.05 3.20 22.32
N GLY A 118 -3.47 3.15 21.11
CA GLY A 118 -4.23 2.98 19.86
C GLY A 118 -4.53 1.53 19.49
N SER A 119 -3.78 0.57 20.02
CA SER A 119 -3.85 -0.83 19.58
C SER A 119 -5.17 -1.51 19.92
N LEU A 120 -5.67 -1.37 21.15
CA LEU A 120 -6.92 -2.02 21.56
C LEU A 120 -8.13 -1.39 20.87
N PRO A 121 -8.30 -0.05 20.84
CA PRO A 121 -9.37 0.57 20.07
C PRO A 121 -9.37 0.20 18.59
N ALA A 122 -8.19 0.08 17.97
CA ALA A 122 -8.05 -0.36 16.58
C ALA A 122 -8.54 -1.81 16.39
N LEU A 123 -8.21 -2.71 17.32
CA LEU A 123 -8.70 -4.09 17.29
C LEU A 123 -10.21 -4.16 17.52
N GLU A 124 -10.75 -3.35 18.43
CA GLU A 124 -12.19 -3.26 18.67
C GLU A 124 -12.94 -2.81 17.41
N LEU A 125 -12.45 -1.76 16.74
CA LEU A 125 -13.00 -1.29 15.47
C LEU A 125 -12.97 -2.38 14.39
N MET A 126 -11.92 -3.21 14.36
CA MET A 126 -11.81 -4.34 13.44
C MET A 126 -12.63 -5.57 13.88
N GLY A 127 -13.41 -5.49 14.97
CA GLY A 127 -14.20 -6.60 15.48
C GLY A 127 -13.40 -7.70 16.17
N LEU A 128 -12.15 -7.40 16.59
CA LEU A 128 -11.23 -8.34 17.19
C LEU A 128 -10.99 -8.11 18.69
N GLY A 129 -11.71 -7.17 19.32
CA GLY A 129 -11.48 -6.81 20.72
C GLY A 129 -11.56 -8.00 21.68
N ARG A 130 -12.53 -8.91 21.48
CA ARG A 130 -12.70 -10.12 22.30
C ARG A 130 -11.53 -11.12 22.16
N LEU A 131 -10.86 -11.10 21.00
CA LEU A 131 -9.72 -11.99 20.69
C LEU A 131 -8.36 -11.37 21.05
N ALA A 132 -8.34 -10.18 21.62
CA ALA A 132 -7.10 -9.43 21.88
C ALA A 132 -6.05 -10.23 22.67
N LYS A 133 -6.51 -11.04 23.62
CA LYS A 133 -5.64 -11.89 24.49
C LYS A 133 -5.36 -13.28 23.90
N ASP A 134 -6.03 -13.66 22.82
CA ASP A 134 -5.85 -14.96 22.20
C ASP A 134 -4.55 -15.00 21.39
N LYS A 135 -4.00 -16.21 21.19
CA LYS A 135 -2.81 -16.40 20.36
C LYS A 135 -3.18 -16.21 18.88
N ALA A 136 -2.36 -15.46 18.14
CA ALA A 136 -2.62 -15.13 16.74
C ALA A 136 -2.68 -16.36 15.81
N ARG A 137 -2.12 -17.50 16.21
CA ARG A 137 -2.26 -18.78 15.47
C ARG A 137 -3.70 -19.29 15.38
N MET A 138 -4.59 -18.82 16.26
CA MET A 138 -6.00 -19.22 16.29
C MET A 138 -6.85 -18.45 15.28
N LEU A 139 -6.30 -17.41 14.68
CA LEU A 139 -7.03 -16.52 13.77
C LEU A 139 -7.25 -17.14 12.40
N SER A 140 -8.44 -16.95 11.84
CA SER A 140 -8.71 -17.18 10.42
C SER A 140 -7.92 -16.21 9.53
N MET A 141 -7.83 -16.49 8.23
CA MET A 141 -7.18 -15.60 7.26
C MET A 141 -7.79 -14.19 7.25
N GLY A 142 -9.13 -14.09 7.31
CA GLY A 142 -9.83 -12.82 7.37
C GLY A 142 -9.54 -12.05 8.67
N GLN A 143 -9.50 -12.74 9.81
CA GLN A 143 -9.13 -12.13 11.08
C GLN A 143 -7.67 -11.66 11.08
N ARG A 144 -6.74 -12.41 10.50
CA ARG A 144 -5.35 -11.98 10.30
C ARG A 144 -5.26 -10.71 9.44
N LYS A 145 -6.06 -10.63 8.37
CA LYS A 145 -6.16 -9.41 7.55
C LYS A 145 -6.66 -8.21 8.39
N ARG A 146 -7.67 -8.40 9.22
CA ARG A 146 -8.19 -7.36 10.12
C ARG A 146 -7.16 -6.92 11.16
N VAL A 147 -6.27 -7.81 11.65
CA VAL A 147 -5.12 -7.42 12.50
C VAL A 147 -4.14 -6.51 11.75
N GLN A 148 -3.88 -6.80 10.47
CA GLN A 148 -3.04 -5.91 9.66
C GLN A 148 -3.67 -4.52 9.48
N LEU A 149 -4.99 -4.44 9.29
CA LEU A 149 -5.71 -3.16 9.22
C LEU A 149 -5.68 -2.43 10.57
N ALA A 150 -5.80 -3.14 11.69
CA ALA A 150 -5.66 -2.54 13.01
C ALA A 150 -4.29 -1.89 13.22
N ARG A 151 -3.20 -2.47 12.67
CA ARG A 151 -1.87 -1.85 12.70
C ARG A 151 -1.83 -0.50 11.99
N LEU A 152 -2.51 -0.37 10.82
CA LEU A 152 -2.57 0.91 10.10
C LEU A 152 -3.18 1.99 10.98
N LEU A 153 -4.23 1.66 11.71
CA LEU A 153 -4.95 2.60 12.59
C LEU A 153 -4.13 2.94 13.83
N ALA A 154 -3.51 1.95 14.47
CA ALA A 154 -2.71 2.15 15.69
C ALA A 154 -1.47 3.01 15.45
N ILE A 155 -0.82 2.85 14.27
CA ILE A 155 0.39 3.61 13.92
C ILE A 155 0.03 5.00 13.40
N ASP A 156 -1.08 5.15 12.67
CA ASP A 156 -1.62 6.41 12.15
C ASP A 156 -0.58 7.27 11.41
N ARG A 157 -0.10 6.79 10.27
CA ARG A 157 0.81 7.51 9.39
C ARG A 157 0.06 8.09 8.19
N PRO A 158 0.47 9.23 7.64
CA PRO A 158 -0.33 9.97 6.65
C PRO A 158 -0.40 9.32 5.26
N ILE A 159 0.51 8.42 4.89
CA ILE A 159 0.53 7.78 3.56
C ILE A 159 0.38 6.27 3.73
N TRP A 160 -0.71 5.72 3.22
CA TRP A 160 -0.96 4.28 3.23
C TRP A 160 -0.68 3.66 1.88
N LEU A 161 0.18 2.65 1.86
CA LEU A 161 0.45 1.79 0.71
C LEU A 161 -0.15 0.41 0.99
N LEU A 162 -1.24 0.06 0.29
CA LEU A 162 -2.03 -1.13 0.56
C LEU A 162 -1.93 -2.12 -0.61
N ASP A 163 -1.30 -3.27 -0.37
CA ASP A 163 -1.16 -4.34 -1.37
C ASP A 163 -2.21 -5.42 -1.15
N GLU A 164 -3.18 -5.51 -2.04
CA GLU A 164 -4.34 -6.42 -2.01
C GLU A 164 -5.06 -6.41 -0.65
N PRO A 165 -5.52 -5.24 -0.17
CA PRO A 165 -6.04 -5.11 1.19
C PRO A 165 -7.36 -5.83 1.42
N SER A 166 -8.17 -6.06 0.39
CA SER A 166 -9.48 -6.73 0.46
C SER A 166 -9.40 -8.25 0.38
N VAL A 167 -8.25 -8.82 0.02
CA VAL A 167 -8.07 -10.28 -0.07
C VAL A 167 -8.29 -10.92 1.31
N ALA A 168 -9.04 -12.00 1.35
CA ALA A 168 -9.48 -12.75 2.53
C ALA A 168 -10.52 -12.04 3.43
N LEU A 169 -10.99 -10.86 3.07
CA LEU A 169 -12.10 -10.19 3.74
C LEU A 169 -13.44 -10.67 3.18
N ASP A 170 -14.42 -10.81 4.06
CA ASP A 170 -15.82 -10.93 3.71
C ASP A 170 -16.43 -9.58 3.32
N GLY A 171 -17.69 -9.56 2.89
CA GLY A 171 -18.36 -8.34 2.45
C GLY A 171 -18.37 -7.23 3.50
N ASP A 172 -18.57 -7.57 4.77
CA ASP A 172 -18.52 -6.60 5.86
C ASP A 172 -17.10 -6.11 6.15
N GLY A 173 -16.11 -6.99 6.01
CA GLY A 173 -14.70 -6.64 6.10
C GLY A 173 -14.27 -5.67 4.99
N VAL A 174 -14.79 -5.83 3.78
CA VAL A 174 -14.54 -4.91 2.66
C VAL A 174 -15.17 -3.55 2.95
N LYS A 175 -16.43 -3.49 3.41
CA LYS A 175 -17.07 -2.23 3.79
C LYS A 175 -16.33 -1.51 4.91
N LEU A 176 -15.82 -2.27 5.89
CA LEU A 176 -15.03 -1.72 6.98
C LEU A 176 -13.70 -1.16 6.46
N LEU A 177 -13.04 -1.84 5.51
CA LEU A 177 -11.84 -1.35 4.84
C LEU A 177 -12.12 -0.03 4.10
N GLU A 178 -13.20 0.03 3.33
CA GLU A 178 -13.62 1.24 2.61
C GLU A 178 -13.90 2.40 3.57
N TYR A 179 -14.54 2.11 4.69
CA TYR A 179 -14.82 3.08 5.75
C TYR A 179 -13.54 3.66 6.37
N ILE A 180 -12.58 2.81 6.77
CA ILE A 180 -11.33 3.32 7.38
C ILE A 180 -10.48 4.09 6.37
N ILE A 181 -10.51 3.72 5.08
CA ILE A 181 -9.87 4.48 4.01
C ILE A 181 -10.52 5.87 3.89
N ALA A 182 -11.84 5.94 3.89
CA ALA A 182 -12.55 7.21 3.81
C ALA A 182 -12.25 8.12 5.01
N GLU A 183 -12.25 7.58 6.24
CA GLU A 183 -11.92 8.33 7.45
C GLU A 183 -10.46 8.82 7.46
N HIS A 184 -9.52 7.99 6.99
CA HIS A 184 -8.13 8.40 6.85
C HIS A 184 -7.97 9.56 5.86
N ARG A 185 -8.64 9.50 4.72
CA ARG A 185 -8.62 10.56 3.69
C ARG A 185 -9.26 11.86 4.16
N LYS A 186 -10.36 11.81 4.93
CA LYS A 186 -10.99 13.00 5.53
C LYS A 186 -10.04 13.78 6.46
N LYS A 187 -9.09 13.09 7.09
CA LYS A 187 -8.03 13.68 7.90
C LYS A 187 -6.83 14.21 7.08
N GLY A 188 -6.92 14.17 5.75
CA GLY A 188 -5.86 14.58 4.84
C GLY A 188 -4.89 13.45 4.47
N GLY A 189 -5.11 12.22 4.91
CA GLY A 189 -4.28 11.07 4.57
C GLY A 189 -4.35 10.70 3.09
N ILE A 190 -3.26 10.19 2.55
CA ILE A 190 -3.17 9.69 1.18
C ILE A 190 -3.20 8.17 1.19
N VAL A 191 -3.94 7.58 0.24
CA VAL A 191 -4.05 6.12 0.11
C VAL A 191 -3.70 5.69 -1.31
N ILE A 192 -2.81 4.72 -1.42
CA ILE A 192 -2.46 4.07 -2.68
C ILE A 192 -2.75 2.58 -2.53
N VAL A 193 -3.73 2.09 -3.28
CA VAL A 193 -4.22 0.71 -3.23
C VAL A 193 -3.81 -0.03 -4.48
N ALA A 194 -3.17 -1.16 -4.35
CA ALA A 194 -2.93 -2.11 -5.44
C ALA A 194 -3.90 -3.28 -5.29
N THR A 195 -4.76 -3.50 -6.27
CA THR A 195 -5.77 -4.56 -6.20
C THR A 195 -6.15 -5.11 -7.58
N HIS A 196 -6.63 -6.33 -7.60
CA HIS A 196 -7.32 -6.94 -8.75
C HIS A 196 -8.82 -7.11 -8.46
N LEU A 197 -9.26 -6.85 -7.22
CA LEU A 197 -10.66 -6.91 -6.80
C LEU A 197 -11.27 -5.50 -6.78
N PRO A 198 -12.58 -5.39 -6.99
CA PRO A 198 -13.26 -4.11 -6.87
C PRO A 198 -13.19 -3.59 -5.43
N ILE A 199 -12.91 -2.31 -5.28
CA ILE A 199 -12.97 -1.57 -4.04
C ILE A 199 -13.53 -0.18 -4.34
N GLN A 200 -14.44 0.30 -3.49
CA GLN A 200 -15.06 1.61 -3.66
C GLN A 200 -14.29 2.67 -2.87
N ILE A 201 -13.61 3.54 -3.61
CA ILE A 201 -12.91 4.70 -3.04
C ILE A 201 -13.35 5.91 -3.86
N GLU A 202 -14.09 6.79 -3.22
CA GLU A 202 -14.63 7.99 -3.85
C GLU A 202 -13.49 8.86 -4.42
N ASP A 203 -13.70 9.42 -5.64
CA ASP A 203 -12.76 10.31 -6.32
C ASP A 203 -11.31 9.78 -6.43
N ALA A 204 -11.13 8.46 -6.41
CA ALA A 204 -9.81 7.87 -6.59
C ALA A 204 -9.36 7.96 -8.05
N MET A 205 -8.10 8.35 -8.26
CA MET A 205 -7.46 8.17 -9.56
C MET A 205 -7.23 6.68 -9.82
N ILE A 206 -7.49 6.21 -11.03
CA ILE A 206 -7.32 4.81 -11.40
C ILE A 206 -6.17 4.70 -12.41
N LEU A 207 -5.14 3.93 -12.06
CA LEU A 207 -4.06 3.57 -12.93
C LEU A 207 -4.15 2.08 -13.28
N ARG A 208 -4.43 1.77 -14.55
CA ARG A 208 -4.52 0.38 -15.03
C ARG A 208 -3.16 -0.09 -15.51
N LEU A 209 -2.66 -1.17 -14.91
CA LEU A 209 -1.44 -1.83 -15.38
C LEU A 209 -1.80 -2.82 -16.49
N PRO A 210 -1.04 -2.79 -17.61
CA PRO A 210 -1.28 -3.74 -18.70
C PRO A 210 -1.07 -5.18 -18.23
N PRO A 211 -1.81 -6.15 -18.78
CA PRO A 211 -1.55 -7.56 -18.53
C PRO A 211 -0.13 -7.90 -18.98
N ARG A 212 0.54 -8.77 -18.23
CA ARG A 212 1.83 -9.31 -18.69
C ARG A 212 1.58 -10.22 -19.86
N PHE A 213 2.16 -9.88 -21.01
CA PHE A 213 2.29 -10.87 -22.08
C PHE A 213 3.33 -11.91 -21.63
N PRO A 214 3.07 -13.21 -21.79
CA PRO A 214 4.10 -14.21 -21.60
C PRO A 214 5.30 -13.82 -22.47
N ARG A 215 6.54 -14.02 -21.95
CA ARG A 215 7.75 -13.88 -22.79
C ARG A 215 7.45 -14.58 -24.12
N ARG A 216 7.66 -13.89 -25.24
CA ARG A 216 7.79 -14.59 -26.51
C ARG A 216 8.82 -15.68 -26.28
N MET A 217 8.41 -16.93 -26.36
CA MET A 217 9.34 -18.05 -26.36
C MET A 217 10.38 -17.76 -27.41
N THR A 218 11.63 -17.68 -27.03
CA THR A 218 12.72 -17.58 -27.98
C THR A 218 12.89 -18.95 -28.65
N LEU A 219 13.44 -18.99 -29.86
CA LEU A 219 13.73 -20.26 -30.56
C LEU A 219 14.51 -21.25 -29.68
N VAL A 220 15.33 -20.76 -28.76
CA VAL A 220 16.06 -21.56 -27.76
C VAL A 220 15.14 -22.28 -26.79
N ASP A 221 14.08 -21.60 -26.29
CA ASP A 221 13.11 -22.18 -25.37
C ASP A 221 12.24 -23.28 -26.06
N MET A 222 12.16 -23.28 -27.38
CA MET A 222 11.47 -24.31 -28.19
C MET A 222 12.35 -25.54 -28.43
N LEU A 223 13.66 -25.39 -28.50
CA LEU A 223 14.59 -26.48 -28.76
C LEU A 223 14.87 -27.32 -27.50
N ASP A 224 14.81 -26.71 -26.30
CA ASP A 224 15.03 -27.43 -25.03
C ASP A 224 13.83 -28.30 -24.56
N ARG A 225 12.69 -28.25 -25.21
CA ARG A 225 11.51 -29.07 -24.88
C ARG A 225 11.26 -30.19 -25.86
N GLY A 226 12.14 -30.41 -26.81
CA GLY A 226 12.02 -31.44 -27.86
C GLY A 226 13.04 -32.60 -27.76
N GLY A 227 13.63 -32.78 -26.58
CA GLY A 227 14.56 -33.90 -26.32
C GLY A 227 14.00 -34.89 -25.31
#